data_ac93b913dc6faf320bd71229e07df334
#
_entry.id   ac93b913dc6faf320bd71229e07df334
#
_cell.length_a   1.000
_cell.length_b   1.000
_cell.length_c   1.000
_cell.angle_alpha   90.00
_cell.angle_beta   90.00
_cell.angle_gamma   90.00
#
_symmetry.space_group_name_H-M   'P 1'
#
loop_
_entity.id
_entity.type
_entity.pdbx_description
1 polymer ?
#
loop_
_entity_poly.entity_id
_entity_poly.type
_entity_poly.pdbx_seq_one_letter_code
_entity_poly.pdbx_strand_id
1 'polypeptide(L)'
;MNNKFLDICIGDTVLCYDEEQSHDFNEHTLVINDFTDEKEYATKTNPLGRRFFGIDQDYVNENGEFEEGDYEYLTIVNELNFLDIVKKSGKCVKVEWNLDPEDAMIVLETWYPEDAAKDLGISADVYKNMSVSERTECAKKKYADYDELLKLFSLSKTVYVPDDIPEERIPNYLSEIHNILVSNFEVVKADECEDQ
;
A
#
# COMPACT_ATOMS: atom_id res chain seq x y z
N MET A 1 3.11 -11.61 -2.47
CA MET A 1 2.06 -11.10 -3.36
C MET A 1 2.08 -9.61 -3.20
N ASN A 2 2.37 -8.86 -4.27
CA ASN A 2 2.25 -7.41 -4.24
C ASN A 2 0.77 -7.08 -4.04
N ASN A 3 0.44 -6.36 -2.99
CA ASN A 3 -0.95 -5.97 -2.75
C ASN A 3 -1.22 -4.66 -3.52
N LYS A 4 -1.47 -4.80 -4.84
CA LYS A 4 -1.78 -3.66 -5.73
C LYS A 4 -2.86 -2.72 -5.17
N PHE A 5 -3.72 -3.23 -4.28
CA PHE A 5 -4.74 -2.42 -3.63
C PHE A 5 -4.15 -1.28 -2.78
N LEU A 6 -3.04 -1.52 -2.08
CA LEU A 6 -2.37 -0.47 -1.28
C LEU A 6 -1.56 0.52 -2.13
N ASP A 7 -1.33 0.20 -3.41
CA ASP A 7 -0.64 1.07 -4.35
C ASP A 7 -1.58 2.11 -5.00
N ILE A 8 -2.89 2.06 -4.69
CA ILE A 8 -3.89 3.01 -5.22
C ILE A 8 -3.60 4.40 -4.69
N CYS A 9 -3.63 5.39 -5.60
CA CYS A 9 -3.52 6.81 -5.29
C CYS A 9 -4.80 7.55 -5.75
N ILE A 10 -5.05 8.73 -5.16
CA ILE A 10 -6.09 9.63 -5.64
C ILE A 10 -5.79 10.01 -7.10
N GLY A 11 -6.80 9.93 -7.94
CA GLY A 11 -6.72 10.16 -9.38
C GLY A 11 -6.47 8.89 -10.21
N ASP A 12 -6.08 7.75 -9.59
CA ASP A 12 -5.95 6.48 -10.30
C ASP A 12 -7.30 6.03 -10.85
N THR A 13 -7.26 5.39 -12.01
CA THR A 13 -8.42 4.68 -12.55
C THR A 13 -8.29 3.20 -12.19
N VAL A 14 -9.26 2.67 -11.46
CA VAL A 14 -9.28 1.29 -10.99
C VAL A 14 -10.45 0.53 -11.59
N LEU A 15 -10.28 -0.78 -11.72
CA LEU A 15 -11.34 -1.73 -12.05
C LEU A 15 -11.82 -2.40 -10.77
N CYS A 16 -13.11 -2.44 -10.53
CA CYS A 16 -13.71 -3.10 -9.38
C CYS A 16 -15.04 -3.77 -9.73
N TYR A 17 -15.52 -4.64 -8.83
CA TYR A 17 -16.90 -5.16 -8.89
C TYR A 17 -17.84 -4.26 -8.11
N ASP A 18 -19.11 -4.20 -8.55
CA ASP A 18 -20.19 -3.58 -7.77
C ASP A 18 -20.54 -4.46 -6.54
N GLU A 19 -20.51 -3.88 -5.34
CA GLU A 19 -20.82 -4.60 -4.10
C GLU A 19 -22.33 -4.91 -3.94
N GLU A 20 -23.22 -4.14 -4.58
CA GLU A 20 -24.65 -4.19 -4.26
C GLU A 20 -25.46 -5.21 -5.06
N GLN A 21 -24.91 -5.82 -6.11
CA GLN A 21 -25.68 -6.75 -6.95
C GLN A 21 -25.15 -8.19 -6.87
N SER A 22 -25.76 -8.95 -6.02
CA SER A 22 -25.41 -10.33 -5.64
C SER A 22 -25.49 -11.38 -6.75
N HIS A 23 -25.76 -11.05 -8.02
CA HIS A 23 -25.91 -12.05 -9.09
C HIS A 23 -25.31 -11.69 -10.45
N ASP A 24 -24.97 -10.45 -10.71
CA ASP A 24 -24.22 -10.07 -11.92
C ASP A 24 -22.97 -9.29 -11.48
N PHE A 25 -21.81 -9.92 -11.62
CA PHE A 25 -20.51 -9.29 -11.39
C PHE A 25 -20.24 -8.29 -12.51
N ASN A 26 -20.82 -7.10 -12.43
CA ASN A 26 -20.50 -6.03 -13.35
C ASN A 26 -19.19 -5.39 -12.93
N GLU A 27 -18.27 -5.34 -13.87
CA GLU A 27 -17.02 -4.60 -13.72
C GLU A 27 -17.27 -3.11 -13.95
N HIS A 28 -16.82 -2.28 -13.02
CA HIS A 28 -16.90 -0.82 -13.10
C HIS A 28 -15.50 -0.24 -13.13
N THR A 29 -15.32 0.80 -13.91
CA THR A 29 -14.08 1.57 -13.96
C THR A 29 -14.28 2.88 -13.22
N LEU A 30 -13.59 3.05 -12.10
CA LEU A 30 -13.73 4.19 -11.21
C LEU A 30 -12.47 5.04 -11.18
N VAL A 31 -12.65 6.36 -11.12
CA VAL A 31 -11.56 7.30 -10.78
C VAL A 31 -11.58 7.53 -9.27
N ILE A 32 -10.48 7.24 -8.61
CA ILE A 32 -10.34 7.39 -7.16
C ILE A 32 -10.21 8.87 -6.81
N ASN A 33 -11.08 9.35 -5.94
CA ASN A 33 -11.09 10.75 -5.51
C ASN A 33 -10.78 10.96 -4.03
N ASP A 34 -10.92 9.90 -3.18
CA ASP A 34 -10.66 9.99 -1.75
C ASP A 34 -10.36 8.61 -1.15
N PHE A 35 -9.90 8.57 0.10
CA PHE A 35 -9.74 7.33 0.87
C PHE A 35 -9.97 7.58 2.36
N THR A 36 -10.24 6.49 3.10
CA THR A 36 -10.30 6.50 4.58
C THR A 36 -9.56 5.30 5.15
N ASP A 37 -8.99 5.47 6.33
CA ASP A 37 -8.35 4.41 7.11
C ASP A 37 -9.16 4.15 8.37
N GLU A 38 -9.78 2.95 8.47
CA GLU A 38 -10.65 2.59 9.57
C GLU A 38 -10.26 1.22 10.15
N LYS A 39 -9.83 1.21 11.41
CA LYS A 39 -9.33 -0.01 12.08
C LYS A 39 -10.30 -1.20 12.08
N GLU A 40 -11.61 -0.95 11.99
CA GLU A 40 -12.61 -2.03 11.94
C GLU A 40 -12.54 -2.86 10.65
N TYR A 41 -11.97 -2.29 9.58
CA TYR A 41 -11.74 -2.97 8.28
C TYR A 41 -10.29 -3.46 8.13
N ALA A 42 -9.48 -3.37 9.18
CA ALA A 42 -8.09 -3.82 9.12
C ALA A 42 -8.01 -5.33 8.91
N THR A 43 -7.17 -5.73 7.95
CA THR A 43 -6.86 -7.13 7.63
C THR A 43 -5.35 -7.35 7.68
N LYS A 44 -4.90 -8.60 7.50
CA LYS A 44 -3.47 -8.90 7.39
C LYS A 44 -2.81 -8.25 6.17
N THR A 45 -3.56 -8.11 5.08
CA THR A 45 -3.12 -7.54 3.80
C THR A 45 -3.41 -6.03 3.68
N ASN A 46 -4.25 -5.50 4.55
CA ASN A 46 -4.63 -4.08 4.64
C ASN A 46 -4.62 -3.65 6.12
N PRO A 47 -3.45 -3.48 6.73
CA PRO A 47 -3.34 -3.28 8.18
C PRO A 47 -3.90 -1.93 8.67
N LEU A 48 -4.08 -0.97 7.78
CA LEU A 48 -4.70 0.32 8.08
C LEU A 48 -6.24 0.28 7.97
N GLY A 49 -6.81 -0.79 7.38
CA GLY A 49 -8.23 -0.85 7.05
C GLY A 49 -8.62 0.19 6.01
N ARG A 50 -7.73 0.42 5.02
CA ARG A 50 -7.91 1.43 3.97
C ARG A 50 -9.04 1.05 3.05
N ARG A 51 -9.89 2.03 2.72
CA ARG A 51 -10.94 1.96 1.71
C ARG A 51 -10.83 3.20 0.84
N PHE A 52 -11.02 3.03 -0.45
CA PHE A 52 -11.01 4.14 -1.40
C PHE A 52 -12.43 4.47 -1.84
N PHE A 53 -12.64 5.70 -2.25
CA PHE A 53 -13.89 6.18 -2.82
C PHE A 53 -13.61 6.57 -4.26
N GLY A 54 -14.37 5.98 -5.18
CA GLY A 54 -14.23 6.23 -6.60
C GLY A 54 -15.54 6.66 -7.23
N ILE A 55 -15.43 7.41 -8.31
CA ILE A 55 -16.55 7.85 -9.16
C ILE A 55 -16.41 7.15 -10.50
N ASP A 56 -17.53 6.66 -11.05
CA ASP A 56 -17.53 6.04 -12.36
C ASP A 56 -16.94 6.99 -13.41
N GLN A 57 -16.05 6.45 -14.25
CA GLN A 57 -15.32 7.21 -15.25
C GLN A 57 -16.26 7.98 -16.20
N ASP A 58 -17.47 7.49 -16.42
CA ASP A 58 -18.45 8.13 -17.30
C ASP A 58 -18.98 9.46 -16.74
N TYR A 59 -18.82 9.71 -15.44
CA TYR A 59 -19.21 10.97 -14.76
C TYR A 59 -18.04 11.93 -14.52
N VAL A 60 -16.84 11.58 -14.98
CA VAL A 60 -15.65 12.43 -14.83
C VAL A 60 -15.38 13.14 -16.14
N ASN A 61 -15.19 14.47 -16.12
CA ASN A 61 -14.90 15.27 -17.31
C ASN A 61 -13.48 15.00 -17.84
N GLU A 62 -13.14 15.58 -19.00
CA GLU A 62 -11.84 15.42 -19.67
C GLU A 62 -10.65 15.91 -18.82
N ASN A 63 -10.89 16.72 -17.78
CA ASN A 63 -9.87 17.23 -16.85
C ASN A 63 -9.73 16.34 -15.60
N GLY A 64 -10.53 15.28 -15.47
CA GLY A 64 -10.53 14.44 -14.27
C GLY A 64 -11.34 15.01 -13.11
N GLU A 65 -12.19 16.02 -13.38
CA GLU A 65 -13.06 16.66 -12.40
C GLU A 65 -14.50 16.15 -12.54
N PHE A 66 -15.24 16.10 -11.44
CA PHE A 66 -16.66 15.77 -11.40
C PHE A 66 -17.47 17.00 -10.99
N GLU A 67 -18.74 17.07 -11.35
CA GLU A 67 -19.60 18.18 -10.98
C GLU A 67 -19.99 18.11 -9.49
N GLU A 68 -19.99 19.27 -8.80
CA GLU A 68 -20.44 19.39 -7.41
C GLU A 68 -21.89 18.85 -7.27
N GLY A 69 -22.07 17.78 -6.54
CA GLY A 69 -23.38 17.13 -6.34
C GLY A 69 -23.41 15.63 -6.65
N ASP A 70 -22.40 15.11 -7.32
CA ASP A 70 -22.32 13.70 -7.72
C ASP A 70 -21.87 12.74 -6.60
N TYR A 71 -21.86 13.20 -5.33
CA TYR A 71 -21.55 12.35 -4.17
C TYR A 71 -22.47 11.14 -3.99
N GLU A 72 -23.63 11.14 -4.65
CA GLU A 72 -24.56 10.00 -4.67
C GLU A 72 -24.03 8.81 -5.48
N TYR A 73 -22.96 9.02 -6.28
CA TYR A 73 -22.35 8.01 -7.15
C TYR A 73 -20.97 7.52 -6.66
N LEU A 74 -20.62 7.81 -5.40
CA LEU A 74 -19.38 7.30 -4.81
C LEU A 74 -19.51 5.80 -4.55
N THR A 75 -18.67 5.04 -5.22
CA THR A 75 -18.52 3.60 -4.98
C THR A 75 -17.33 3.36 -4.05
N ILE A 76 -17.51 2.51 -3.05
CA ILE A 76 -16.45 2.09 -2.15
C ILE A 76 -15.62 0.99 -2.82
N VAL A 77 -14.31 1.22 -2.90
CA VAL A 77 -13.33 0.23 -3.35
C VAL A 77 -12.58 -0.30 -2.14
N ASN A 78 -12.68 -1.60 -1.91
CA ASN A 78 -12.01 -2.32 -0.83
C ASN A 78 -11.28 -3.55 -1.40
N GLU A 79 -10.54 -4.29 -0.56
CA GLU A 79 -9.77 -5.46 -1.02
C GLU A 79 -10.63 -6.58 -1.64
N LEU A 80 -11.93 -6.63 -1.36
CA LEU A 80 -12.81 -7.71 -1.82
C LEU A 80 -13.36 -7.45 -3.23
N ASN A 81 -13.61 -6.17 -3.55
CA ASN A 81 -14.17 -5.79 -4.85
C ASN A 81 -13.13 -5.23 -5.84
N PHE A 82 -11.94 -4.87 -5.37
CA PHE A 82 -10.86 -4.40 -6.22
C PHE A 82 -10.31 -5.51 -7.12
N LEU A 83 -10.12 -5.19 -8.41
CA LEU A 83 -9.57 -6.10 -9.40
C LEU A 83 -8.17 -5.67 -9.86
N ASP A 84 -8.04 -4.45 -10.38
CA ASP A 84 -6.76 -3.95 -10.91
C ASP A 84 -6.73 -2.42 -10.99
N ILE A 85 -5.53 -1.86 -11.17
CA ILE A 85 -5.33 -0.47 -11.53
C ILE A 85 -5.21 -0.39 -13.05
N VAL A 86 -6.18 0.26 -13.68
CA VAL A 86 -6.23 0.40 -15.14
C VAL A 86 -5.31 1.52 -15.63
N LYS A 87 -5.25 2.62 -14.86
CA LYS A 87 -4.42 3.78 -15.18
C LYS A 87 -3.91 4.40 -13.89
N LYS A 88 -2.59 4.55 -13.80
CA LYS A 88 -1.94 5.32 -12.74
C LYS A 88 -2.01 6.81 -13.05
N SER A 89 -2.30 7.61 -12.02
CA SER A 89 -2.16 9.06 -12.08
C SER A 89 -1.02 9.50 -11.17
N GLY A 90 -0.44 10.66 -11.46
CA GLY A 90 0.61 11.22 -10.64
C GLY A 90 2.03 10.97 -11.12
N LYS A 91 2.96 11.49 -10.34
CA LYS A 91 4.40 11.39 -10.59
C LYS A 91 4.92 10.04 -10.12
N CYS A 92 5.69 9.36 -10.95
CA CYS A 92 6.46 8.20 -10.51
C CYS A 92 7.68 8.66 -9.70
N VAL A 93 7.87 8.07 -8.55
CA VAL A 93 8.95 8.42 -7.62
C VAL A 93 9.68 7.15 -7.21
N LYS A 94 11.01 7.12 -7.44
CA LYS A 94 11.89 6.14 -6.82
C LYS A 94 12.14 6.58 -5.37
N VAL A 95 11.98 5.65 -4.43
CA VAL A 95 12.06 5.94 -2.99
C VAL A 95 13.08 5.03 -2.32
N GLU A 96 13.92 5.62 -1.49
CA GLU A 96 14.76 4.93 -0.54
C GLU A 96 14.18 5.16 0.87
N TRP A 97 13.64 4.10 1.46
CA TRP A 97 13.06 4.14 2.80
C TRP A 97 14.16 4.05 3.86
N ASN A 98 13.99 4.81 4.94
CA ASN A 98 14.92 4.78 6.07
C ASN A 98 14.62 3.56 6.97
N LEU A 99 15.08 2.40 6.54
CA LEU A 99 14.90 1.12 7.22
C LEU A 99 16.23 0.41 7.40
N ASP A 100 16.43 -0.11 8.60
CA ASP A 100 17.53 -1.01 8.93
C ASP A 100 17.02 -2.44 9.17
N PRO A 101 17.84 -3.49 8.96
CA PRO A 101 17.42 -4.88 9.19
C PRO A 101 16.88 -5.18 10.60
N GLU A 102 17.25 -4.38 11.61
CA GLU A 102 16.70 -4.49 12.97
C GLU A 102 15.25 -4.04 13.06
N ASP A 103 14.80 -3.15 12.16
CA ASP A 103 13.41 -2.66 12.13
C ASP A 103 12.41 -3.78 11.79
N ALA A 104 12.89 -4.89 11.18
CA ALA A 104 12.08 -6.07 10.97
C ALA A 104 11.38 -6.56 12.25
N MET A 105 11.99 -6.31 13.41
CA MET A 105 11.38 -6.67 14.70
C MET A 105 10.08 -5.91 14.98
N ILE A 106 9.92 -4.69 14.44
CA ILE A 106 8.69 -3.88 14.58
C ILE A 106 7.49 -4.67 14.02
N VAL A 107 7.68 -5.35 12.89
CA VAL A 107 6.64 -6.16 12.25
C VAL A 107 6.54 -7.54 12.91
N LEU A 108 7.67 -8.23 13.13
CA LEU A 108 7.68 -9.59 13.66
C LEU A 108 7.09 -9.70 15.08
N GLU A 109 7.23 -8.67 15.90
CA GLU A 109 6.63 -8.62 17.24
C GLU A 109 5.10 -8.46 17.22
N THR A 110 4.51 -8.05 16.08
CA THR A 110 3.05 -8.01 15.91
C THR A 110 2.46 -9.37 15.53
N TRP A 111 3.30 -10.32 15.10
CA TRP A 111 2.86 -11.64 14.67
C TRP A 111 2.74 -12.63 15.83
N TYR A 112 1.99 -13.70 15.62
CA TYR A 112 2.03 -14.82 16.55
C TYR A 112 3.44 -15.42 16.59
N PRO A 113 3.95 -15.85 17.77
CA PRO A 113 5.29 -16.40 17.90
C PRO A 113 5.61 -17.56 16.94
N GLU A 114 4.60 -18.35 16.59
CA GLU A 114 4.70 -19.46 15.64
C GLU A 114 4.98 -18.98 14.22
N ASP A 115 4.32 -17.88 13.79
CA ASP A 115 4.47 -17.29 12.45
C ASP A 115 5.82 -16.57 12.33
N ALA A 116 6.20 -15.79 13.34
CA ALA A 116 7.49 -15.12 13.39
C ALA A 116 8.65 -16.14 13.40
N ALA A 117 8.53 -17.21 14.19
CA ALA A 117 9.51 -18.28 14.23
C ALA A 117 9.67 -18.96 12.87
N LYS A 118 8.54 -19.30 12.22
CA LYS A 118 8.51 -19.92 10.89
C LYS A 118 9.20 -19.05 9.85
N ASP A 119 8.95 -17.75 9.87
CA ASP A 119 9.56 -16.79 8.95
C ASP A 119 11.08 -16.69 9.17
N LEU A 120 11.53 -16.65 10.42
CA LEU A 120 12.94 -16.65 10.78
C LEU A 120 13.63 -18.01 10.59
N GLY A 121 12.89 -19.06 10.19
CA GLY A 121 13.43 -20.41 9.98
C GLY A 121 13.82 -21.15 11.24
N ILE A 122 13.20 -20.83 12.39
CA ILE A 122 13.47 -21.47 13.70
C ILE A 122 12.19 -22.09 14.27
N SER A 123 12.31 -22.94 15.29
CA SER A 123 11.12 -23.50 15.93
C SER A 123 10.46 -22.48 16.88
N ALA A 124 9.13 -22.59 17.03
CA ALA A 124 8.38 -21.73 17.93
C ALA A 124 8.87 -21.80 19.40
N ASP A 125 9.27 -22.98 19.85
CA ASP A 125 9.81 -23.16 21.21
C ASP A 125 11.14 -22.42 21.39
N VAL A 126 12.02 -22.46 20.37
CA VAL A 126 13.27 -21.70 20.37
C VAL A 126 12.96 -20.21 20.40
N TYR A 127 12.09 -19.74 19.52
CA TYR A 127 11.71 -18.31 19.45
C TYR A 127 11.15 -17.80 20.78
N LYS A 128 10.25 -18.54 21.43
CA LYS A 128 9.63 -18.17 22.70
C LYS A 128 10.66 -18.04 23.85
N ASN A 129 11.72 -18.80 23.80
CA ASN A 129 12.77 -18.79 24.84
C ASN A 129 13.93 -17.82 24.53
N MET A 130 13.98 -17.25 23.33
CA MET A 130 15.01 -16.24 22.96
C MET A 130 14.73 -14.91 23.63
N SER A 131 15.80 -14.22 24.02
CA SER A 131 15.76 -12.81 24.40
C SER A 131 15.44 -11.94 23.19
N VAL A 132 14.99 -10.71 23.41
CA VAL A 132 14.75 -9.72 22.33
C VAL A 132 16.01 -9.53 21.50
N SER A 133 17.17 -9.40 22.13
CA SER A 133 18.45 -9.24 21.41
C SER A 133 18.77 -10.41 20.48
N GLU A 134 18.50 -11.66 20.90
CA GLU A 134 18.73 -12.84 20.05
C GLU A 134 17.76 -12.88 18.87
N ARG A 135 16.48 -12.51 19.09
CA ARG A 135 15.50 -12.39 18.01
C ARG A 135 15.90 -11.31 17.00
N THR A 136 16.36 -10.15 17.50
CA THR A 136 16.87 -9.05 16.65
C THR A 136 18.04 -9.52 15.79
N GLU A 137 19.00 -10.27 16.36
CA GLU A 137 20.12 -10.79 15.58
C GLU A 137 19.68 -11.83 14.52
N CYS A 138 18.66 -12.62 14.78
CA CYS A 138 18.05 -13.49 13.76
C CYS A 138 17.38 -12.68 12.65
N ALA A 139 16.61 -11.64 13.01
CA ALA A 139 15.95 -10.74 12.06
C ALA A 139 16.98 -10.01 11.19
N LYS A 140 18.03 -9.46 11.76
CA LYS A 140 19.14 -8.81 11.02
C LYS A 140 19.75 -9.73 9.97
N LYS A 141 19.93 -11.00 10.28
CA LYS A 141 20.48 -11.98 9.33
C LYS A 141 19.49 -12.32 8.21
N LYS A 142 18.22 -12.49 8.55
CA LYS A 142 17.16 -12.83 7.60
C LYS A 142 16.89 -11.67 6.64
N TYR A 143 16.85 -10.44 7.14
CA TYR A 143 16.49 -9.23 6.41
C TYR A 143 17.69 -8.33 6.10
N ALA A 144 18.89 -8.93 5.97
CA ALA A 144 20.09 -8.22 5.50
C ALA A 144 19.95 -7.71 4.05
N ASP A 145 19.09 -8.37 3.25
CA ASP A 145 18.72 -7.93 1.93
C ASP A 145 17.61 -6.88 2.03
N TYR A 146 17.84 -5.70 1.46
CA TYR A 146 16.90 -4.57 1.51
C TYR A 146 15.56 -4.88 0.83
N ASP A 147 15.58 -5.68 -0.24
CA ASP A 147 14.35 -6.04 -0.96
C ASP A 147 13.46 -6.99 -0.13
N GLU A 148 14.07 -7.89 0.63
CA GLU A 148 13.33 -8.74 1.57
C GLU A 148 12.75 -7.90 2.73
N LEU A 149 13.49 -6.87 3.18
CA LEU A 149 13.02 -5.96 4.20
C LEU A 149 11.83 -5.13 3.69
N LEU A 150 11.91 -4.58 2.48
CA LEU A 150 10.79 -3.87 1.85
C LEU A 150 9.53 -4.73 1.72
N LYS A 151 9.68 -5.99 1.32
CA LYS A 151 8.55 -6.94 1.25
C LYS A 151 7.90 -7.17 2.61
N LEU A 152 8.69 -7.27 3.68
CA LEU A 152 8.16 -7.41 5.04
C LEU A 152 7.27 -6.22 5.44
N PHE A 153 7.68 -5.00 5.07
CA PHE A 153 6.94 -3.78 5.33
C PHE A 153 5.87 -3.47 4.27
N SER A 154 5.72 -4.31 3.24
CA SER A 154 4.84 -4.07 2.09
C SER A 154 5.13 -2.74 1.37
N LEU A 155 6.42 -2.37 1.28
CA LEU A 155 6.89 -1.17 0.62
C LEU A 155 7.44 -1.46 -0.78
N SER A 156 7.31 -0.49 -1.67
CA SER A 156 7.90 -0.51 -3.02
C SER A 156 9.08 0.45 -3.11
N LYS A 157 10.03 0.17 -4.02
CA LYS A 157 11.10 1.10 -4.43
C LYS A 157 10.60 2.21 -5.34
N THR A 158 9.46 1.99 -5.99
CA THR A 158 8.81 2.96 -6.85
C THR A 158 7.36 3.12 -6.40
N VAL A 159 6.92 4.36 -6.27
CA VAL A 159 5.57 4.71 -5.86
C VAL A 159 5.03 5.84 -6.73
N TYR A 160 3.72 5.92 -6.87
CA TYR A 160 3.08 7.06 -7.49
C TYR A 160 2.65 8.06 -6.42
N VAL A 161 2.90 9.34 -6.67
CA VAL A 161 2.52 10.45 -5.80
C VAL A 161 1.61 11.38 -6.60
N PRO A 162 0.47 11.83 -6.05
CA PRO A 162 -0.43 12.76 -6.73
C PRO A 162 0.29 13.98 -7.33
N ASP A 163 -0.15 14.44 -8.50
CA ASP A 163 0.50 15.55 -9.23
C ASP A 163 0.48 16.88 -8.48
N ASP A 164 -0.53 17.09 -7.63
CA ASP A 164 -0.71 18.29 -6.82
C ASP A 164 0.23 18.34 -5.61
N ILE A 165 0.91 17.24 -5.27
CA ILE A 165 1.92 17.24 -4.20
C ILE A 165 3.22 17.87 -4.72
N PRO A 166 3.66 19.04 -4.18
CA PRO A 166 4.94 19.64 -4.54
C PRO A 166 6.12 18.70 -4.23
N GLU A 167 7.15 18.72 -5.06
CA GLU A 167 8.31 17.82 -4.92
C GLU A 167 8.96 17.89 -3.53
N GLU A 168 9.09 19.10 -2.97
CA GLU A 168 9.64 19.31 -1.64
C GLU A 168 8.81 18.69 -0.51
N ARG A 169 7.54 18.34 -0.77
CA ARG A 169 6.64 17.70 0.19
C ARG A 169 6.54 16.19 0.03
N ILE A 170 7.06 15.63 -1.07
CA ILE A 170 6.99 14.19 -1.35
C ILE A 170 7.51 13.34 -0.18
N PRO A 171 8.69 13.62 0.43
CA PRO A 171 9.17 12.80 1.55
C PRO A 171 8.21 12.79 2.74
N ASN A 172 7.66 13.95 3.10
CA ASN A 172 6.70 14.04 4.20
C ASN A 172 5.40 13.31 3.88
N TYR A 173 4.86 13.51 2.68
CA TYR A 173 3.65 12.84 2.21
C TYR A 173 3.79 11.31 2.26
N LEU A 174 4.89 10.78 1.71
CA LEU A 174 5.15 9.33 1.72
C LEU A 174 5.37 8.80 3.14
N SER A 175 6.10 9.56 3.98
CA SER A 175 6.34 9.16 5.37
C SER A 175 5.06 9.14 6.20
N GLU A 176 4.12 10.06 5.96
CA GLU A 176 2.82 10.09 6.61
C GLU A 176 1.94 8.90 6.20
N ILE A 177 1.90 8.55 4.90
CA ILE A 177 1.09 7.44 4.39
C ILE A 177 1.62 6.08 4.87
N HIS A 178 2.94 5.88 4.81
CA HIS A 178 3.55 4.59 5.09
C HIS A 178 4.03 4.46 6.54
N ASN A 179 4.02 5.54 7.32
CA ASN A 179 4.56 5.62 8.67
C ASN A 179 6.04 5.19 8.76
N ILE A 180 6.78 5.39 7.67
CA ILE A 180 8.20 5.09 7.52
C ILE A 180 8.88 6.31 6.91
N LEU A 181 10.02 6.72 7.48
CA LEU A 181 10.76 7.87 6.96
C LEU A 181 11.36 7.57 5.59
N VAL A 182 11.35 8.58 4.72
CA VAL A 182 12.04 8.57 3.44
C VAL A 182 13.45 9.13 3.63
N SER A 183 14.49 8.36 3.27
CA SER A 183 15.89 8.80 3.33
C SER A 183 16.29 9.55 2.06
N ASN A 184 15.78 9.11 0.90
CA ASN A 184 16.04 9.73 -0.39
C ASN A 184 14.90 9.47 -1.37
N PHE A 185 14.74 10.31 -2.38
CA PHE A 185 13.78 10.10 -3.46
C PHE A 185 14.24 10.76 -4.77
N GLU A 186 13.72 10.27 -5.87
CA GLU A 186 13.93 10.81 -7.21
C GLU A 186 12.62 10.72 -8.02
N VAL A 187 12.18 11.83 -8.60
CA VAL A 187 11.05 11.81 -9.54
C VAL A 187 11.56 11.30 -10.88
N VAL A 188 10.96 10.24 -11.38
CA VAL A 188 11.37 9.57 -12.62
C VAL A 188 10.24 9.60 -13.63
N LYS A 189 10.53 9.22 -14.88
CA LYS A 189 9.49 9.11 -15.91
C LYS A 189 8.61 7.89 -15.64
N ALA A 190 7.36 7.97 -16.08
CA ALA A 190 6.39 6.89 -15.87
C ALA A 190 6.82 5.54 -16.47
N ASP A 191 7.61 5.55 -17.56
CA ASP A 191 8.18 4.35 -18.18
C ASP A 191 9.33 3.72 -17.38
N GLU A 192 9.86 4.43 -16.39
CA GLU A 192 10.87 3.93 -15.44
C GLU A 192 10.26 3.40 -14.14
N CYS A 193 8.96 3.57 -13.96
CA CYS A 193 8.19 2.93 -12.91
C CYS A 193 7.92 1.50 -13.36
N GLU A 194 8.86 0.60 -13.11
CA GLU A 194 8.66 -0.81 -13.43
C GLU A 194 7.46 -1.36 -12.65
N ASP A 195 6.50 -1.90 -13.40
CA ASP A 195 5.45 -2.76 -12.85
C ASP A 195 6.12 -3.95 -12.16
N GLN A 196 6.10 -3.98 -10.83
CA GLN A 196 6.56 -5.11 -10.02
C GLN A 196 5.41 -6.03 -9.65
#